data_f2ca57a27711052126e319e325e62fa0
#
_entry.id   f2ca57a27711052126e319e325e62fa0
#
_cell.length_a   1.000
_cell.length_b   1.000
_cell.length_c   1.000
_cell.angle_alpha   90.00
_cell.angle_beta   90.00
_cell.angle_gamma   90.00
#
_symmetry.space_group_name_H-M   'P 1'
#
loop_
_entity.id
_entity.type
_entity.pdbx_description
1 polymer ?
#
loop_
_entity_poly.entity_id
_entity_poly.type
_entity_poly.pdbx_seq_one_letter_code
_entity_poly.pdbx_strand_id
1 'polypeptide(L)'
;WARRHRVDLGQSFAYSDSYYDVPLLSSVGHPTAVNPDPRLLGVAALRRWPVVHFDVPAGVPKFAGLEPQRVLLLLAQPQLFPWVRFRIEGAEKIPERGPAVLVANHRSYFDPLAIGFLLARRGRPVRFLGKKEVFDAPVVGELVTALGGIRVDRGTGSDEPLRAAQDALAAGELVAIMPQGTIPRGPAFFDPELRGRWGAAKLATAAGVPVIPIGLWGTEQVWPRSSRLPDITNVLNPPTVTVRVGDPVEMKGRSVDADTKRMMKAISALLPPEARRKRTPTREELARTYPGGVIPEDLDAAAAHEGSRRPGTD
;
A
#
# COMPACT_ATOMS: atom_id res chain seq x y z
N TRP A 1 35.82 30.46 -15.52
CA TRP A 1 35.82 29.23 -16.28
C TRP A 1 34.84 29.33 -17.47
N ALA A 2 33.55 29.64 -17.25
CA ALA A 2 32.50 29.71 -18.28
C ALA A 2 32.88 30.65 -19.45
N ARG A 3 33.36 31.88 -19.14
CA ARG A 3 33.84 32.83 -20.16
C ARG A 3 34.99 32.27 -20.99
N ARG A 4 35.95 31.59 -20.33
CA ARG A 4 37.13 30.99 -20.99
C ARG A 4 36.74 29.85 -21.93
N HIS A 5 35.68 29.08 -21.57
CA HIS A 5 35.21 27.94 -22.35
C HIS A 5 33.97 28.26 -23.22
N ARG A 6 33.57 29.54 -23.31
CA ARG A 6 32.41 30.02 -24.09
C ARG A 6 31.10 29.29 -23.71
N VAL A 7 30.93 29.00 -22.41
CA VAL A 7 29.69 28.37 -21.90
C VAL A 7 28.68 29.48 -21.62
N ASP A 8 27.47 29.32 -22.19
CA ASP A 8 26.35 30.19 -21.88
C ASP A 8 25.70 29.72 -20.58
N LEU A 9 25.90 30.45 -19.50
CA LEU A 9 25.31 30.14 -18.20
C LEU A 9 23.79 30.31 -18.20
N GLY A 10 23.22 31.17 -19.05
CA GLY A 10 21.78 31.34 -19.19
C GLY A 10 21.07 30.09 -19.76
N GLN A 11 21.80 29.30 -20.56
CA GLN A 11 21.33 28.02 -21.11
C GLN A 11 21.82 26.80 -20.33
N SER A 12 22.54 27.01 -19.22
CA SER A 12 23.15 25.95 -18.44
C SER A 12 22.21 25.47 -17.33
N PHE A 13 22.35 24.19 -16.99
CA PHE A 13 21.63 23.53 -15.90
C PHE A 13 22.57 23.31 -14.72
N ALA A 14 22.06 23.47 -13.50
CA ALA A 14 22.78 23.11 -12.29
C ALA A 14 21.83 22.38 -11.33
N TYR A 15 22.39 21.37 -10.67
CA TYR A 15 21.67 20.52 -9.71
C TYR A 15 22.45 20.47 -8.40
N SER A 16 21.78 20.65 -7.27
CA SER A 16 22.40 20.51 -5.95
C SER A 16 21.38 20.18 -4.87
N ASP A 17 21.85 19.55 -3.80
CA ASP A 17 21.13 19.21 -2.59
C ASP A 17 21.44 20.14 -1.40
N SER A 18 22.50 20.96 -1.53
CA SER A 18 23.06 21.76 -0.44
C SER A 18 22.76 23.25 -0.56
N TYR A 19 22.40 23.87 0.58
CA TYR A 19 22.29 25.33 0.69
C TYR A 19 23.57 26.07 0.30
N TYR A 20 24.72 25.48 0.53
CA TYR A 20 26.02 26.11 0.20
C TYR A 20 26.22 26.30 -1.31
N ASP A 21 25.48 25.61 -2.14
CA ASP A 21 25.51 25.72 -3.61
C ASP A 21 24.49 26.73 -4.17
N VAL A 22 23.83 27.51 -3.33
CA VAL A 22 22.96 28.61 -3.77
C VAL A 22 23.66 29.56 -4.72
N PRO A 23 24.96 29.95 -4.55
CA PRO A 23 25.67 30.76 -5.53
C PRO A 23 25.79 30.08 -6.89
N LEU A 24 26.08 28.80 -6.96
CA LEU A 24 26.14 28.01 -8.19
C LEU A 24 24.77 27.98 -8.88
N LEU A 25 23.72 27.57 -8.15
CA LEU A 25 22.36 27.52 -8.66
C LEU A 25 21.86 28.86 -9.17
N SER A 26 22.26 29.96 -8.49
CA SER A 26 21.90 31.34 -8.92
C SER A 26 22.65 31.81 -10.14
N SER A 27 23.72 31.16 -10.55
CA SER A 27 24.57 31.57 -11.68
C SER A 27 24.09 31.00 -13.02
N VAL A 28 23.14 30.04 -13.01
CA VAL A 28 22.67 29.39 -14.23
C VAL A 28 21.21 29.75 -14.55
N GLY A 29 20.82 29.56 -15.81
CA GLY A 29 19.42 29.80 -16.25
C GLY A 29 18.43 28.74 -15.82
N HIS A 30 18.91 27.50 -15.59
CA HIS A 30 18.04 26.37 -15.24
C HIS A 30 18.50 25.66 -13.93
N PRO A 31 18.37 26.32 -12.77
CA PRO A 31 18.69 25.72 -11.48
C PRO A 31 17.61 24.70 -11.08
N THR A 32 18.01 23.59 -10.46
CA THR A 32 17.11 22.60 -9.88
C THR A 32 17.67 22.13 -8.54
N ALA A 33 16.86 22.23 -7.49
CA ALA A 33 17.19 21.67 -6.19
C ALA A 33 16.82 20.17 -6.16
N VAL A 34 17.79 19.30 -5.90
CA VAL A 34 17.64 17.85 -5.89
C VAL A 34 17.78 17.34 -4.47
N ASN A 35 16.77 16.65 -3.92
CA ASN A 35 16.79 16.23 -2.51
C ASN A 35 17.27 17.31 -1.54
N PRO A 36 16.80 18.57 -1.64
CA PRO A 36 17.41 19.71 -0.98
C PRO A 36 17.38 19.58 0.54
N ASP A 37 18.44 20.06 1.18
CA ASP A 37 18.42 20.33 2.60
C ASP A 37 17.32 21.37 2.96
N PRO A 38 16.88 21.48 4.23
CA PRO A 38 15.79 22.39 4.61
C PRO A 38 16.05 23.87 4.28
N ARG A 39 17.32 24.31 4.25
CA ARG A 39 17.71 25.69 3.93
C ARG A 39 17.60 25.92 2.44
N LEU A 40 18.14 25.01 1.62
CA LEU A 40 18.02 25.07 0.18
C LEU A 40 16.56 24.97 -0.27
N LEU A 41 15.74 24.11 0.39
CA LEU A 41 14.32 24.02 0.12
C LEU A 41 13.62 25.37 0.32
N GLY A 42 13.94 26.10 1.39
CA GLY A 42 13.40 27.45 1.63
C GLY A 42 13.80 28.45 0.55
N VAL A 43 15.05 28.41 0.09
CA VAL A 43 15.54 29.28 -1.01
C VAL A 43 14.87 28.90 -2.34
N ALA A 44 14.75 27.60 -2.64
CA ALA A 44 14.10 27.13 -3.86
C ALA A 44 12.63 27.55 -3.92
N ALA A 45 11.89 27.46 -2.81
CA ALA A 45 10.51 27.93 -2.70
C ALA A 45 10.42 29.46 -2.95
N LEU A 46 11.30 30.26 -2.32
CA LEU A 46 11.32 31.71 -2.47
C LEU A 46 11.65 32.14 -3.91
N ARG A 47 12.59 31.45 -4.53
CA ARG A 47 13.05 31.72 -5.91
C ARG A 47 12.28 31.01 -6.99
N ARG A 48 11.29 30.18 -6.62
CA ARG A 48 10.48 29.34 -7.54
C ARG A 48 11.35 28.40 -8.39
N TRP A 49 12.45 27.90 -7.79
CA TRP A 49 13.27 26.91 -8.47
C TRP A 49 12.57 25.54 -8.43
N PRO A 50 12.66 24.73 -9.49
CA PRO A 50 12.20 23.36 -9.46
C PRO A 50 12.85 22.57 -8.35
N VAL A 51 12.04 21.76 -7.65
CA VAL A 51 12.50 20.80 -6.62
C VAL A 51 12.17 19.40 -7.09
N VAL A 52 13.18 18.52 -7.12
CA VAL A 52 13.04 17.12 -7.52
C VAL A 52 13.56 16.23 -6.40
N HIS A 53 12.82 15.19 -6.11
CA HIS A 53 13.21 14.16 -5.15
C HIS A 53 13.43 12.84 -5.89
N PHE A 54 14.68 12.31 -5.87
CA PHE A 54 15.02 11.02 -6.47
C PHE A 54 15.02 9.87 -5.45
N ASP A 55 14.95 10.18 -4.18
CA ASP A 55 14.93 9.23 -3.07
C ASP A 55 13.53 8.84 -2.61
N VAL A 56 12.50 9.34 -3.31
CA VAL A 56 11.10 8.97 -3.14
C VAL A 56 10.44 8.75 -4.50
N PRO A 57 9.39 7.92 -4.58
CA PRO A 57 8.63 7.76 -5.82
C PRO A 57 8.06 9.07 -6.34
N ALA A 58 7.86 9.14 -7.66
CA ALA A 58 7.23 10.30 -8.29
C ALA A 58 5.86 10.60 -7.66
N GLY A 59 5.61 11.88 -7.36
CA GLY A 59 4.36 12.33 -6.74
C GLY A 59 4.32 12.24 -5.21
N VAL A 60 5.34 11.69 -4.55
CA VAL A 60 5.46 11.71 -3.08
C VAL A 60 6.12 13.01 -2.65
N PRO A 61 5.42 13.92 -1.93
CA PRO A 61 6.02 15.14 -1.42
C PRO A 61 6.94 14.85 -0.24
N LYS A 62 7.88 15.76 0.02
CA LYS A 62 8.62 15.78 1.29
C LYS A 62 8.31 17.05 2.04
N PHE A 63 8.06 16.93 3.35
CA PHE A 63 7.92 18.05 4.27
C PHE A 63 9.11 18.05 5.24
N ALA A 64 9.90 19.11 5.21
CA ALA A 64 11.14 19.22 6.01
C ALA A 64 12.07 18.00 5.84
N GLY A 65 12.17 17.44 4.63
CA GLY A 65 13.00 16.26 4.32
C GLY A 65 12.39 14.90 4.68
N LEU A 66 11.18 14.88 5.25
CA LEU A 66 10.48 13.65 5.63
C LEU A 66 9.30 13.36 4.69
N GLU A 67 9.15 12.09 4.33
CA GLU A 67 7.95 11.62 3.65
C GLU A 67 6.74 11.66 4.60
N PRO A 68 5.52 12.01 4.11
CA PRO A 68 4.30 11.99 4.92
C PRO A 68 4.06 10.66 5.62
N GLN A 69 4.38 9.55 4.96
CA GLN A 69 4.23 8.23 5.53
C GLN A 69 5.11 8.03 6.78
N ARG A 70 6.35 8.54 6.80
CA ARG A 70 7.23 8.46 7.98
C ARG A 70 6.65 9.24 9.16
N VAL A 71 6.04 10.39 8.89
CA VAL A 71 5.33 11.18 9.93
C VAL A 71 4.13 10.40 10.45
N LEU A 72 3.33 9.79 9.57
CA LEU A 72 2.19 8.96 9.99
C LEU A 72 2.61 7.75 10.81
N LEU A 73 3.74 7.11 10.51
CA LEU A 73 4.25 6.00 11.33
C LEU A 73 4.55 6.44 12.77
N LEU A 74 5.02 7.67 12.98
CA LEU A 74 5.23 8.23 14.32
C LEU A 74 3.91 8.48 15.06
N LEU A 75 2.85 8.82 14.33
CA LEU A 75 1.50 9.06 14.87
C LEU A 75 0.67 7.77 14.98
N ALA A 76 1.12 6.65 14.41
CA ALA A 76 0.41 5.37 14.46
C ALA A 76 0.56 4.69 15.84
N GLN A 77 0.13 5.39 16.87
CA GLN A 77 0.13 4.89 18.25
C GLN A 77 -1.29 4.43 18.65
N PRO A 78 -1.45 3.22 19.22
CA PRO A 78 -2.77 2.68 19.60
C PRO A 78 -3.59 3.63 20.47
N GLN A 79 -2.95 4.46 21.30
CA GLN A 79 -3.59 5.42 22.20
C GLN A 79 -4.37 6.52 21.46
N LEU A 80 -3.98 6.83 20.22
CA LEU A 80 -4.67 7.81 19.36
C LEU A 80 -5.91 7.23 18.68
N PHE A 81 -6.17 5.92 18.85
CA PHE A 81 -7.27 5.20 18.21
C PHE A 81 -8.09 4.42 19.25
N PRO A 82 -8.71 5.09 20.24
CA PRO A 82 -9.40 4.44 21.36
C PRO A 82 -10.60 3.59 20.91
N TRP A 83 -11.08 3.78 19.69
CA TRP A 83 -12.18 3.07 19.07
C TRP A 83 -11.74 1.76 18.35
N VAL A 84 -10.47 1.36 18.49
CA VAL A 84 -9.91 0.08 17.98
C VAL A 84 -8.93 -0.52 18.99
N ARG A 85 -9.07 -1.82 19.25
CA ARG A 85 -8.08 -2.57 20.02
C ARG A 85 -7.20 -3.39 19.06
N PHE A 86 -5.93 -3.04 18.96
CA PHE A 86 -4.97 -3.77 18.12
C PHE A 86 -4.31 -4.93 18.85
N ARG A 87 -4.35 -6.11 18.22
CA ARG A 87 -3.58 -7.29 18.60
C ARG A 87 -2.64 -7.64 17.46
N ILE A 88 -1.34 -7.31 17.61
CA ILE A 88 -0.32 -7.51 16.57
C ILE A 88 0.64 -8.58 17.06
N GLU A 89 0.78 -9.66 16.26
CA GLU A 89 1.59 -10.84 16.54
C GLU A 89 2.57 -11.08 15.38
N GLY A 90 3.83 -11.44 15.68
CA GLY A 90 4.84 -11.78 14.67
C GLY A 90 5.44 -10.57 13.94
N ALA A 91 5.34 -9.35 14.49
CA ALA A 91 5.89 -8.15 13.86
C ALA A 91 7.39 -8.26 13.59
N GLU A 92 8.12 -9.02 14.41
CA GLU A 92 9.56 -9.29 14.28
C GLU A 92 9.93 -10.04 13.00
N LYS A 93 8.97 -10.71 12.35
CA LYS A 93 9.15 -11.40 11.06
C LYS A 93 9.22 -10.46 9.87
N ILE A 94 8.81 -9.20 10.04
CA ILE A 94 9.03 -8.15 9.02
C ILE A 94 10.51 -7.79 9.04
N PRO A 95 11.23 -7.87 7.92
CA PRO A 95 12.66 -7.58 7.87
C PRO A 95 12.93 -6.12 8.26
N GLU A 96 13.95 -5.90 9.06
CA GLU A 96 14.35 -4.54 9.50
C GLU A 96 14.91 -3.71 8.34
N ARG A 97 15.54 -4.36 7.40
CA ARG A 97 16.14 -3.75 6.21
C ARG A 97 15.91 -4.63 5.00
N GLY A 98 16.05 -4.03 3.81
CA GLY A 98 15.89 -4.72 2.55
C GLY A 98 14.44 -4.88 2.12
N PRO A 99 14.21 -5.31 0.88
CA PRO A 99 12.90 -5.40 0.28
C PRO A 99 12.13 -6.65 0.74
N ALA A 100 10.81 -6.55 0.75
CA ALA A 100 9.92 -7.70 0.86
C ALA A 100 8.54 -7.37 0.28
N VAL A 101 7.85 -8.38 -0.23
CA VAL A 101 6.45 -8.30 -0.60
C VAL A 101 5.60 -8.77 0.58
N LEU A 102 4.78 -7.88 1.13
CA LEU A 102 3.82 -8.17 2.17
C LEU A 102 2.49 -8.56 1.52
N VAL A 103 1.97 -9.73 1.83
CA VAL A 103 0.70 -10.20 1.24
C VAL A 103 -0.34 -10.43 2.32
N ALA A 104 -1.51 -9.80 2.18
CA ALA A 104 -2.57 -9.87 3.17
C ALA A 104 -3.91 -10.23 2.55
N ASN A 105 -4.81 -10.87 3.31
CA ASN A 105 -6.21 -10.95 2.93
C ASN A 105 -6.88 -9.57 2.98
N HIS A 106 -7.96 -9.40 2.22
CA HIS A 106 -8.69 -8.12 2.13
C HIS A 106 -10.11 -8.28 2.65
N ARG A 107 -10.43 -7.58 3.75
CA ARG A 107 -11.72 -7.64 4.43
C ARG A 107 -12.40 -6.28 4.57
N SER A 108 -11.60 -5.20 4.55
CA SER A 108 -12.08 -3.88 4.95
C SER A 108 -11.30 -2.76 4.29
N TYR A 109 -11.88 -1.58 4.18
CA TYR A 109 -11.14 -0.35 3.87
C TYR A 109 -10.13 0.02 4.97
N PHE A 110 -10.23 -0.59 6.17
CA PHE A 110 -9.30 -0.40 7.28
C PHE A 110 -8.01 -1.23 7.15
N ASP A 111 -7.95 -2.21 6.24
CA ASP A 111 -6.80 -3.12 6.12
C ASP A 111 -5.46 -2.41 5.89
N PRO A 112 -5.34 -1.39 5.01
CA PRO A 112 -4.09 -0.65 4.84
C PRO A 112 -3.64 0.05 6.13
N LEU A 113 -4.58 0.60 6.91
CA LEU A 113 -4.27 1.21 8.19
C LEU A 113 -3.79 0.18 9.21
N ALA A 114 -4.41 -1.00 9.26
CA ALA A 114 -3.98 -2.09 10.15
C ALA A 114 -2.55 -2.56 9.83
N ILE A 115 -2.18 -2.65 8.54
CA ILE A 115 -0.81 -2.91 8.10
C ILE A 115 0.11 -1.73 8.46
N GLY A 116 -0.35 -0.49 8.33
CA GLY A 116 0.38 0.71 8.77
C GLY A 116 0.74 0.66 10.26
N PHE A 117 -0.20 0.26 11.14
CA PHE A 117 0.05 0.06 12.56
C PHE A 117 1.08 -1.05 12.84
N LEU A 118 1.03 -2.16 12.10
CA LEU A 118 2.05 -3.21 12.18
C LEU A 118 3.43 -2.63 11.86
N LEU A 119 3.53 -1.88 10.76
CA LEU A 119 4.80 -1.37 10.25
C LEU A 119 5.34 -0.20 11.08
N ALA A 120 4.48 0.55 11.77
CA ALA A 120 4.90 1.56 12.74
C ALA A 120 5.78 0.96 13.86
N ARG A 121 5.47 -0.27 14.30
CA ARG A 121 6.30 -1.00 15.26
C ARG A 121 7.69 -1.37 14.74
N ARG A 122 7.86 -1.40 13.41
CA ARG A 122 9.13 -1.70 12.74
C ARG A 122 9.82 -0.44 12.19
N GLY A 123 9.18 0.72 12.29
CA GLY A 123 9.68 1.98 11.74
C GLY A 123 9.88 1.96 10.23
N ARG A 124 9.13 1.11 9.51
CA ARG A 124 9.30 0.90 8.06
C ARG A 124 8.14 1.42 7.24
N PRO A 125 8.40 2.30 6.27
CA PRO A 125 7.41 2.68 5.28
C PRO A 125 7.08 1.51 4.34
N VAL A 126 5.93 1.60 3.66
CA VAL A 126 5.44 0.58 2.73
C VAL A 126 4.74 1.22 1.54
N ARG A 127 4.89 0.65 0.36
CA ARG A 127 4.17 1.05 -0.84
C ARG A 127 2.97 0.13 -1.05
N PHE A 128 1.76 0.67 -1.04
CA PHE A 128 0.53 -0.10 -1.28
C PHE A 128 0.15 -0.07 -2.75
N LEU A 129 -0.15 -1.23 -3.32
CA LEU A 129 -0.80 -1.29 -4.62
C LEU A 129 -2.31 -1.06 -4.44
N GLY A 130 -2.81 -0.01 -5.05
CA GLY A 130 -4.22 0.38 -4.97
C GLY A 130 -4.87 0.50 -6.34
N LYS A 131 -6.19 0.27 -6.41
CA LYS A 131 -6.97 0.46 -7.64
C LYS A 131 -6.96 1.91 -8.08
N LYS A 132 -7.01 2.14 -9.40
CA LYS A 132 -7.15 3.45 -10.04
C LYS A 132 -8.24 4.31 -9.39
N GLU A 133 -9.41 3.73 -9.13
CA GLU A 133 -10.57 4.44 -8.59
C GLU A 133 -10.30 5.05 -7.20
N VAL A 134 -9.38 4.49 -6.43
CA VAL A 134 -8.95 5.05 -5.14
C VAL A 134 -8.12 6.31 -5.36
N PHE A 135 -7.26 6.31 -6.38
CA PHE A 135 -6.43 7.46 -6.75
C PHE A 135 -7.21 8.57 -7.45
N ASP A 136 -8.30 8.22 -8.14
CA ASP A 136 -9.18 9.18 -8.81
C ASP A 136 -10.19 9.84 -7.85
N ALA A 137 -10.33 9.31 -6.62
CA ALA A 137 -11.22 9.88 -5.61
C ALA A 137 -10.64 11.20 -5.05
N PRO A 138 -11.42 12.32 -5.08
CA PRO A 138 -10.97 13.61 -4.58
C PRO A 138 -10.44 13.50 -3.13
N VAL A 139 -9.36 14.19 -2.81
CA VAL A 139 -8.66 14.20 -1.51
C VAL A 139 -8.04 12.84 -1.15
N VAL A 140 -8.78 11.74 -1.31
CA VAL A 140 -8.28 10.38 -1.00
C VAL A 140 -7.14 10.00 -1.95
N GLY A 141 -7.29 10.28 -3.25
CA GLY A 141 -6.25 9.99 -4.24
C GLY A 141 -4.96 10.75 -4.00
N GLU A 142 -5.07 12.03 -3.66
CA GLU A 142 -3.92 12.85 -3.28
C GLU A 142 -3.22 12.31 -2.03
N LEU A 143 -3.99 11.94 -1.02
CA LEU A 143 -3.46 11.34 0.22
C LEU A 143 -2.75 10.01 -0.04
N VAL A 144 -3.39 9.10 -0.80
CA VAL A 144 -2.80 7.79 -1.12
C VAL A 144 -1.52 7.95 -1.95
N THR A 145 -1.51 8.89 -2.90
CA THR A 145 -0.31 9.23 -3.69
C THR A 145 0.79 9.79 -2.80
N ALA A 146 0.46 10.76 -1.93
CA ALA A 146 1.41 11.35 -0.99
C ALA A 146 1.99 10.32 0.00
N LEU A 147 1.23 9.26 0.29
CA LEU A 147 1.68 8.12 1.10
C LEU A 147 2.47 7.08 0.27
N GLY A 148 2.81 7.39 -0.99
CA GLY A 148 3.59 6.49 -1.84
C GLY A 148 2.82 5.28 -2.34
N GLY A 149 1.50 5.40 -2.48
CA GLY A 149 0.68 4.38 -3.11
C GLY A 149 1.04 4.19 -4.58
N ILE A 150 1.00 2.95 -5.05
CA ILE A 150 1.24 2.59 -6.45
C ILE A 150 -0.12 2.34 -7.11
N ARG A 151 -0.45 3.17 -8.11
CA ARG A 151 -1.70 3.07 -8.85
C ARG A 151 -1.70 1.85 -9.77
N VAL A 152 -2.76 1.04 -9.68
CA VAL A 152 -2.99 -0.12 -10.57
C VAL A 152 -4.17 0.18 -11.48
N ASP A 153 -3.90 0.37 -12.76
CA ASP A 153 -4.93 0.47 -13.80
C ASP A 153 -5.17 -0.94 -14.37
N ARG A 154 -6.36 -1.48 -14.14
CA ARG A 154 -6.72 -2.83 -14.54
C ARG A 154 -7.37 -2.79 -15.91
N GLY A 155 -7.09 -3.80 -16.73
CA GLY A 155 -7.67 -3.93 -18.06
C GLY A 155 -6.92 -3.21 -19.17
N THR A 156 -5.85 -2.49 -18.85
CA THR A 156 -4.98 -1.88 -19.88
C THR A 156 -3.89 -2.81 -20.39
N GLY A 157 -3.67 -3.96 -19.71
CA GLY A 157 -2.54 -4.85 -19.99
C GLY A 157 -1.18 -4.20 -19.70
N SER A 158 -1.18 -3.03 -19.05
CA SER A 158 0.06 -2.32 -18.70
C SER A 158 0.79 -3.01 -17.55
N ASP A 159 2.08 -3.29 -17.75
CA ASP A 159 2.99 -3.77 -16.71
C ASP A 159 3.54 -2.64 -15.83
N GLU A 160 3.14 -1.38 -16.07
CA GLU A 160 3.63 -0.21 -15.37
C GLU A 160 3.50 -0.30 -13.84
N PRO A 161 2.35 -0.74 -13.26
CA PRO A 161 2.23 -0.90 -11.82
C PRO A 161 3.18 -1.96 -11.24
N LEU A 162 3.44 -3.03 -11.99
CA LEU A 162 4.40 -4.05 -11.58
C LEU A 162 5.84 -3.52 -11.66
N ARG A 163 6.16 -2.69 -12.65
CA ARG A 163 7.47 -2.01 -12.74
C ARG A 163 7.67 -1.05 -11.58
N ALA A 164 6.71 -0.17 -11.29
CA ALA A 164 6.79 0.73 -10.15
C ALA A 164 6.96 -0.01 -8.81
N ALA A 165 6.31 -1.17 -8.66
CA ALA A 165 6.49 -2.02 -7.50
C ALA A 165 7.87 -2.69 -7.48
N GLN A 166 8.40 -3.11 -8.63
CA GLN A 166 9.77 -3.64 -8.76
C GLN A 166 10.81 -2.58 -8.43
N ASP A 167 10.63 -1.34 -8.91
CA ASP A 167 11.53 -0.22 -8.61
C ASP A 167 11.56 0.09 -7.11
N ALA A 168 10.40 0.07 -6.43
CA ALA A 168 10.34 0.22 -4.97
C ALA A 168 11.07 -0.92 -4.24
N LEU A 169 10.89 -2.18 -4.68
CA LEU A 169 11.62 -3.32 -4.13
C LEU A 169 13.13 -3.21 -4.39
N ALA A 170 13.54 -2.79 -5.59
CA ALA A 170 14.95 -2.57 -5.92
C ALA A 170 15.58 -1.45 -5.06
N ALA A 171 14.79 -0.45 -4.66
CA ALA A 171 15.17 0.59 -3.71
C ALA A 171 15.23 0.09 -2.24
N GLY A 172 14.94 -1.18 -1.98
CA GLY A 172 14.97 -1.78 -0.64
C GLY A 172 13.70 -1.53 0.18
N GLU A 173 12.60 -1.11 -0.45
CA GLU A 173 11.35 -0.81 0.22
C GLU A 173 10.46 -2.04 0.40
N LEU A 174 9.44 -1.90 1.25
CA LEU A 174 8.37 -2.89 1.39
C LEU A 174 7.23 -2.57 0.42
N VAL A 175 6.69 -3.58 -0.23
CA VAL A 175 5.50 -3.46 -1.09
C VAL A 175 4.39 -4.33 -0.52
N ALA A 176 3.22 -3.74 -0.23
CA ALA A 176 2.07 -4.46 0.30
C ALA A 176 1.00 -4.67 -0.80
N ILE A 177 0.54 -5.89 -0.89
CA ILE A 177 -0.47 -6.31 -1.87
C ILE A 177 -1.54 -7.13 -1.16
N MET A 178 -2.81 -6.88 -1.49
CA MET A 178 -3.91 -7.77 -1.18
C MET A 178 -4.21 -8.62 -2.42
N PRO A 179 -3.73 -9.90 -2.48
CA PRO A 179 -3.80 -10.70 -3.72
C PRO A 179 -5.23 -10.97 -4.21
N GLN A 180 -6.25 -10.89 -3.33
CA GLN A 180 -7.65 -10.97 -3.73
C GLN A 180 -8.05 -9.81 -4.66
N GLY A 181 -7.32 -8.71 -4.60
CA GLY A 181 -7.48 -7.55 -5.47
C GLY A 181 -8.74 -6.73 -5.21
N THR A 182 -9.66 -7.21 -4.42
CA THR A 182 -10.87 -6.49 -3.95
C THR A 182 -11.29 -7.08 -2.61
N ILE A 183 -12.06 -6.33 -1.83
CA ILE A 183 -12.77 -6.90 -0.69
C ILE A 183 -13.87 -7.82 -1.25
N PRO A 184 -13.88 -9.12 -0.94
CA PRO A 184 -14.93 -10.03 -1.40
C PRO A 184 -16.32 -9.58 -0.96
N ARG A 185 -17.37 -10.01 -1.66
CA ARG A 185 -18.76 -9.64 -1.39
C ARG A 185 -19.61 -10.89 -1.16
N GLY A 186 -20.69 -10.72 -0.44
CA GLY A 186 -21.67 -11.78 -0.24
C GLY A 186 -21.06 -13.07 0.31
N PRO A 187 -21.48 -14.25 -0.16
CA PRO A 187 -20.96 -15.54 0.30
C PRO A 187 -19.43 -15.68 0.16
N ALA A 188 -18.81 -15.08 -0.87
CA ALA A 188 -17.38 -15.14 -1.09
C ALA A 188 -16.54 -14.46 0.02
N PHE A 189 -17.12 -13.52 0.78
CA PHE A 189 -16.48 -12.92 1.94
C PHE A 189 -16.29 -13.92 3.10
N PHE A 190 -17.15 -14.90 3.17
CA PHE A 190 -17.19 -15.93 4.22
C PHE A 190 -16.60 -17.27 3.76
N ASP A 191 -16.10 -17.32 2.50
CA ASP A 191 -15.47 -18.53 1.98
C ASP A 191 -14.12 -18.75 2.69
N PRO A 192 -13.90 -19.92 3.33
CA PRO A 192 -12.63 -20.25 3.95
C PRO A 192 -11.49 -20.40 2.94
N GLU A 193 -11.79 -20.67 1.66
CA GLU A 193 -10.81 -20.72 0.60
C GLU A 193 -10.56 -19.32 0.04
N LEU A 194 -9.42 -18.77 0.40
CA LEU A 194 -9.01 -17.47 -0.12
C LEU A 194 -8.49 -17.63 -1.57
N ARG A 195 -9.08 -16.90 -2.50
CA ARG A 195 -8.66 -16.89 -3.90
C ARG A 195 -7.81 -15.65 -4.17
N GLY A 196 -6.62 -15.83 -4.75
CA GLY A 196 -5.68 -14.76 -5.10
C GLY A 196 -5.48 -14.62 -6.60
N ARG A 197 -5.10 -13.42 -7.04
CA ARG A 197 -4.64 -13.10 -8.39
C ARG A 197 -3.14 -13.30 -8.50
N TRP A 198 -2.65 -13.50 -9.69
CA TRP A 198 -1.26 -13.83 -9.98
C TRP A 198 -0.28 -12.67 -9.78
N GLY A 199 -0.75 -11.42 -9.73
CA GLY A 199 0.12 -10.24 -9.68
C GLY A 199 1.15 -10.25 -8.55
N ALA A 200 0.75 -10.65 -7.35
CA ALA A 200 1.67 -10.72 -6.21
C ALA A 200 2.75 -11.79 -6.39
N ALA A 201 2.37 -12.96 -6.91
CA ALA A 201 3.32 -14.06 -7.17
C ALA A 201 4.28 -13.70 -8.32
N LYS A 202 3.77 -13.08 -9.40
CA LYS A 202 4.60 -12.57 -10.49
C LYS A 202 5.64 -11.56 -10.00
N LEU A 203 5.19 -10.57 -9.22
CA LEU A 203 6.07 -9.53 -8.66
C LEU A 203 7.16 -10.14 -7.79
N ALA A 204 6.78 -10.99 -6.84
CA ALA A 204 7.72 -11.58 -5.89
C ALA A 204 8.76 -12.47 -6.58
N THR A 205 8.33 -13.28 -7.55
CA THR A 205 9.23 -14.13 -8.33
C THR A 205 10.19 -13.31 -9.19
N ALA A 206 9.68 -12.26 -9.86
CA ALA A 206 10.50 -11.40 -10.70
C ALA A 206 11.53 -10.58 -9.90
N ALA A 207 11.15 -10.13 -8.70
CA ALA A 207 12.04 -9.36 -7.83
C ALA A 207 12.99 -10.24 -7.00
N GLY A 208 12.73 -11.54 -6.85
CA GLY A 208 13.56 -12.45 -6.06
C GLY A 208 13.58 -12.10 -4.56
N VAL A 209 12.50 -11.52 -4.03
CA VAL A 209 12.44 -11.03 -2.66
C VAL A 209 11.54 -11.91 -1.77
N PRO A 210 11.73 -11.88 -0.43
CA PRO A 210 10.86 -12.61 0.50
C PRO A 210 9.40 -12.18 0.38
N VAL A 211 8.48 -13.15 0.49
CA VAL A 211 7.04 -12.94 0.58
C VAL A 211 6.59 -13.19 2.01
N ILE A 212 6.07 -12.17 2.69
CA ILE A 212 5.66 -12.24 4.07
C ILE A 212 4.12 -12.25 4.14
N PRO A 213 3.49 -13.35 4.58
CA PRO A 213 2.05 -13.42 4.69
C PRO A 213 1.56 -12.71 5.96
N ILE A 214 0.44 -12.00 5.84
CA ILE A 214 -0.22 -11.29 6.93
C ILE A 214 -1.70 -11.70 6.96
N GLY A 215 -2.15 -12.18 8.11
CA GLY A 215 -3.57 -12.45 8.36
C GLY A 215 -4.23 -11.27 9.06
N LEU A 216 -5.26 -10.70 8.46
CA LEU A 216 -6.07 -9.60 9.00
C LEU A 216 -7.44 -10.13 9.42
N TRP A 217 -7.88 -9.80 10.64
CA TRP A 217 -9.18 -10.21 11.19
C TRP A 217 -9.78 -9.11 12.06
N GLY A 218 -11.09 -8.89 11.90
CA GLY A 218 -11.84 -7.89 12.68
C GLY A 218 -11.78 -6.47 12.10
N THR A 219 -11.04 -6.23 11.03
CA THR A 219 -10.97 -4.92 10.36
C THR A 219 -12.33 -4.49 9.81
N GLU A 220 -13.15 -5.45 9.37
CA GLU A 220 -14.52 -5.24 8.89
C GLU A 220 -15.49 -4.80 9.99
N GLN A 221 -15.15 -4.98 11.26
CA GLN A 221 -15.94 -4.48 12.38
C GLN A 221 -15.72 -2.97 12.58
N VAL A 222 -14.53 -2.48 12.22
CA VAL A 222 -14.15 -1.07 12.30
C VAL A 222 -14.68 -0.29 11.09
N TRP A 223 -14.44 -0.82 9.90
CA TRP A 223 -14.83 -0.16 8.65
C TRP A 223 -15.40 -1.18 7.66
N PRO A 224 -16.66 -1.56 7.82
CA PRO A 224 -17.31 -2.49 6.89
C PRO A 224 -17.49 -1.84 5.51
N ARG A 225 -17.58 -2.68 4.48
CA ARG A 225 -17.79 -2.20 3.12
C ARG A 225 -19.12 -1.45 2.93
N SER A 226 -20.09 -1.72 3.79
CA SER A 226 -21.40 -1.04 3.80
C SER A 226 -21.34 0.41 4.27
N SER A 227 -20.25 0.81 4.96
CA SER A 227 -20.09 2.17 5.49
C SER A 227 -19.11 2.98 4.65
N ARG A 228 -19.39 4.28 4.51
CA ARG A 228 -18.47 5.24 3.87
C ARG A 228 -17.33 5.69 4.80
N LEU A 229 -17.53 5.60 6.11
CA LEU A 229 -16.56 6.02 7.12
C LEU A 229 -16.37 4.90 8.15
N PRO A 230 -15.21 4.86 8.83
CA PRO A 230 -14.99 3.96 9.95
C PRO A 230 -15.89 4.34 11.12
N ASP A 231 -16.29 3.36 11.93
CA ASP A 231 -16.96 3.62 13.20
C ASP A 231 -15.93 4.04 14.26
N ILE A 232 -15.87 5.33 14.54
CA ILE A 232 -14.99 5.94 15.55
C ILE A 232 -15.70 6.18 16.88
N THR A 233 -16.98 5.82 16.99
CA THR A 233 -17.80 6.14 18.17
C THR A 233 -17.74 5.08 19.26
N ASN A 234 -17.34 3.85 18.91
CA ASN A 234 -17.33 2.71 19.82
C ASN A 234 -16.07 2.68 20.71
N VAL A 235 -15.93 3.68 21.57
CA VAL A 235 -14.77 3.79 22.49
C VAL A 235 -14.91 2.97 23.77
N LEU A 236 -16.15 2.62 24.18
CA LEU A 236 -16.41 1.87 25.40
C LEU A 236 -16.15 0.36 25.19
N ASN A 237 -16.49 -0.17 24.02
CA ASN A 237 -16.27 -1.58 23.67
C ASN A 237 -15.67 -1.69 22.26
N PRO A 238 -14.44 -1.21 22.05
CA PRO A 238 -13.82 -1.17 20.74
C PRO A 238 -13.59 -2.57 20.17
N PRO A 239 -13.86 -2.78 18.88
CA PRO A 239 -13.59 -4.04 18.21
C PRO A 239 -12.09 -4.36 18.23
N THR A 240 -11.77 -5.65 18.30
CA THR A 240 -10.41 -6.12 18.25
C THR A 240 -10.00 -6.41 16.81
N VAL A 241 -8.99 -5.69 16.34
CA VAL A 241 -8.32 -5.95 15.07
C VAL A 241 -7.07 -6.78 15.32
N THR A 242 -7.05 -7.99 14.79
CA THR A 242 -5.90 -8.90 14.89
C THR A 242 -5.10 -8.85 13.60
N VAL A 243 -3.78 -8.63 13.73
CA VAL A 243 -2.81 -8.65 12.65
C VAL A 243 -1.75 -9.69 12.99
N ARG A 244 -1.68 -10.77 12.22
CA ARG A 244 -0.69 -11.83 12.40
C ARG A 244 0.25 -11.91 11.24
N VAL A 245 1.55 -11.91 11.53
CA VAL A 245 2.60 -12.05 10.51
C VAL A 245 3.13 -13.48 10.55
N GLY A 246 3.13 -14.14 9.40
CA GLY A 246 3.67 -15.49 9.23
C GLY A 246 5.13 -15.51 8.80
N ASP A 247 5.68 -16.71 8.73
CA ASP A 247 7.02 -16.92 8.20
C ASP A 247 7.08 -16.69 6.70
N PRO A 248 8.23 -16.29 6.14
CA PRO A 248 8.38 -16.07 4.71
C PRO A 248 7.93 -17.28 3.89
N VAL A 249 7.16 -17.02 2.84
CA VAL A 249 6.67 -18.06 1.91
C VAL A 249 7.67 -18.20 0.76
N GLU A 250 8.19 -19.39 0.57
CA GLU A 250 9.08 -19.70 -0.55
C GLU A 250 8.30 -19.71 -1.87
N MET A 251 8.67 -18.82 -2.80
CA MET A 251 8.18 -18.83 -4.18
C MET A 251 9.06 -19.75 -5.02
N LYS A 252 8.46 -20.79 -5.63
CA LYS A 252 9.23 -21.76 -6.43
C LYS A 252 9.46 -21.31 -7.86
N GLY A 253 8.70 -20.32 -8.34
CA GLY A 253 8.84 -19.76 -9.69
C GLY A 253 8.47 -20.72 -10.84
N ARG A 254 8.07 -21.96 -10.54
CA ARG A 254 7.73 -22.98 -11.56
C ARG A 254 6.31 -22.81 -12.10
N SER A 255 5.40 -22.35 -11.29
CA SER A 255 4.00 -22.11 -11.64
C SER A 255 3.45 -20.97 -10.81
N VAL A 256 3.04 -19.91 -11.48
CA VAL A 256 2.45 -18.72 -10.84
C VAL A 256 1.18 -19.07 -10.06
N ASP A 257 0.36 -19.99 -10.59
CA ASP A 257 -0.85 -20.46 -9.92
C ASP A 257 -0.51 -21.23 -8.64
N ALA A 258 0.45 -22.15 -8.69
CA ALA A 258 0.89 -22.90 -7.51
C ALA A 258 1.49 -21.99 -6.44
N ASP A 259 2.26 -20.99 -6.83
CA ASP A 259 2.85 -20.00 -5.92
C ASP A 259 1.77 -19.10 -5.31
N THR A 260 0.77 -18.68 -6.11
CA THR A 260 -0.39 -17.94 -5.62
C THR A 260 -1.18 -18.76 -4.59
N LYS A 261 -1.48 -20.02 -4.89
CA LYS A 261 -2.19 -20.92 -3.95
C LYS A 261 -1.40 -21.11 -2.64
N ARG A 262 -0.07 -21.25 -2.72
CA ARG A 262 0.81 -21.39 -1.55
C ARG A 262 0.75 -20.14 -0.69
N MET A 263 0.83 -18.97 -1.30
CA MET A 263 0.73 -17.66 -0.64
C MET A 263 -0.63 -17.51 0.05
N MET A 264 -1.74 -17.80 -0.65
CA MET A 264 -3.09 -17.70 -0.08
C MET A 264 -3.31 -18.68 1.05
N LYS A 265 -2.77 -19.90 0.96
CA LYS A 265 -2.79 -20.88 2.05
C LYS A 265 -2.04 -20.40 3.28
N ALA A 266 -0.87 -19.76 3.09
CA ALA A 266 -0.11 -19.18 4.20
C ALA A 266 -0.88 -18.05 4.90
N ILE A 267 -1.54 -17.17 4.15
CA ILE A 267 -2.42 -16.14 4.72
C ILE A 267 -3.58 -16.78 5.49
N SER A 268 -4.28 -17.76 4.89
CA SER A 268 -5.41 -18.43 5.54
C SER A 268 -5.01 -19.10 6.85
N ALA A 269 -3.81 -19.69 6.94
CA ALA A 269 -3.31 -20.31 8.16
C ALA A 269 -3.16 -19.36 9.35
N LEU A 270 -2.99 -18.05 9.08
CA LEU A 270 -2.89 -16.99 10.09
C LEU A 270 -4.25 -16.49 10.60
N LEU A 271 -5.33 -16.83 9.90
CA LEU A 271 -6.67 -16.44 10.29
C LEU A 271 -7.19 -17.34 11.42
N PRO A 272 -8.13 -16.85 12.24
CA PRO A 272 -8.68 -17.62 13.33
C PRO A 272 -9.52 -18.84 12.82
N PRO A 273 -9.78 -19.84 13.68
CA PRO A 273 -10.48 -21.05 13.28
C PRO A 273 -11.86 -20.83 12.63
N GLU A 274 -12.59 -19.81 13.09
CA GLU A 274 -13.91 -19.42 12.54
C GLU A 274 -13.81 -18.95 11.08
N ALA A 275 -12.72 -18.30 10.68
CA ALA A 275 -12.49 -17.88 9.30
C ALA A 275 -12.19 -19.05 8.35
N ARG A 276 -11.75 -20.18 8.90
CA ARG A 276 -11.34 -21.38 8.16
C ARG A 276 -12.42 -22.45 8.08
N ARG A 277 -13.61 -22.17 8.59
CA ARG A 277 -14.78 -23.08 8.55
C ARG A 277 -15.84 -22.51 7.63
N LYS A 278 -16.40 -23.37 6.79
CA LYS A 278 -17.56 -23.01 5.97
C LYS A 278 -18.76 -22.78 6.90
N ARG A 279 -19.42 -21.64 6.73
CA ARG A 279 -20.63 -21.29 7.46
C ARG A 279 -21.60 -20.54 6.57
N THR A 280 -22.87 -20.58 6.90
CA THR A 280 -23.89 -19.76 6.26
C THR A 280 -23.97 -18.43 7.01
N PRO A 281 -23.67 -17.29 6.37
CA PRO A 281 -23.77 -15.99 6.99
C PRO A 281 -25.25 -15.60 7.18
N THR A 282 -25.51 -14.75 8.17
CA THR A 282 -26.83 -14.12 8.34
C THR A 282 -27.04 -13.05 7.27
N ARG A 283 -28.30 -12.63 7.09
CA ARG A 283 -28.63 -11.54 6.14
C ARG A 283 -27.95 -10.22 6.51
N GLU A 284 -27.84 -9.93 7.81
CA GLU A 284 -27.16 -8.74 8.32
C GLU A 284 -25.64 -8.79 8.00
N GLU A 285 -24.99 -9.93 8.25
CA GLU A 285 -23.59 -10.13 7.90
C GLU A 285 -23.35 -9.99 6.39
N LEU A 286 -24.24 -10.54 5.56
CA LEU A 286 -24.19 -10.37 4.10
C LEU A 286 -24.30 -8.90 3.71
N ALA A 287 -25.26 -8.14 4.27
CA ALA A 287 -25.46 -6.72 3.99
C ALA A 287 -24.20 -5.92 4.25
N ARG A 288 -23.44 -6.22 5.31
CA ARG A 288 -22.19 -5.53 5.65
C ARG A 288 -21.07 -5.69 4.60
N THR A 289 -21.19 -6.69 3.72
CA THR A 289 -20.20 -6.92 2.64
C THR A 289 -20.48 -6.15 1.36
N TYR A 290 -21.66 -5.52 1.25
CA TYR A 290 -22.05 -4.76 0.07
C TYR A 290 -22.00 -3.25 0.32
N PRO A 291 -21.65 -2.45 -0.70
CA PRO A 291 -21.71 -0.99 -0.59
C PRO A 291 -23.10 -0.51 -0.17
N GLY A 292 -23.16 0.38 0.83
CA GLY A 292 -24.42 0.89 1.35
C GLY A 292 -25.32 -0.14 2.06
N GLY A 293 -24.83 -1.38 2.27
CA GLY A 293 -25.60 -2.43 2.95
C GLY A 293 -26.72 -3.04 2.10
N VAL A 294 -26.76 -2.75 0.81
CA VAL A 294 -27.82 -3.26 -0.10
C VAL A 294 -27.39 -4.59 -0.71
N ILE A 295 -28.12 -5.65 -0.34
CA ILE A 295 -27.92 -6.98 -0.90
C ILE A 295 -28.60 -7.03 -2.28
N PRO A 296 -27.90 -7.44 -3.35
CA PRO A 296 -28.50 -7.64 -4.67
C PRO A 296 -29.63 -8.69 -4.60
N GLU A 297 -30.68 -8.50 -5.43
CA GLU A 297 -31.79 -9.45 -5.51
C GLU A 297 -31.35 -10.82 -6.02
N ASP A 298 -30.42 -10.82 -6.98
CA ASP A 298 -29.82 -12.04 -7.55
C ASP A 298 -28.40 -12.22 -6.99
N LEU A 299 -28.29 -13.01 -5.92
CA LEU A 299 -27.01 -13.36 -5.28
C LEU A 299 -26.15 -14.28 -6.17
N ASP A 300 -26.78 -15.12 -6.99
CA ASP A 300 -26.08 -16.09 -7.83
C ASP A 300 -25.43 -15.38 -9.03
N ALA A 301 -26.11 -14.43 -9.65
CA ALA A 301 -25.52 -13.57 -10.69
C ALA A 301 -24.40 -12.69 -10.11
N ALA A 302 -24.59 -12.13 -8.93
CA ALA A 302 -23.55 -11.34 -8.26
C ALA A 302 -22.33 -12.19 -7.89
N ALA A 303 -22.51 -13.42 -7.43
CA ALA A 303 -21.46 -14.37 -7.14
C ALA A 303 -20.76 -14.88 -8.41
N ALA A 304 -21.51 -15.13 -9.48
CA ALA A 304 -20.96 -15.52 -10.77
C ALA A 304 -20.09 -14.41 -11.38
N HIS A 305 -20.51 -13.15 -11.26
CA HIS A 305 -19.72 -11.98 -11.72
C HIS A 305 -18.42 -11.83 -10.93
N GLU A 306 -18.40 -12.15 -9.66
CA GLU A 306 -17.18 -12.13 -8.83
C GLU A 306 -16.31 -13.38 -9.06
N GLY A 307 -16.92 -14.54 -9.31
CA GLY A 307 -16.26 -15.81 -9.66
C GLY A 307 -15.69 -15.86 -11.08
N SER A 308 -16.25 -15.08 -12.03
CA SER A 308 -15.78 -14.99 -13.41
C SER A 308 -14.45 -14.22 -13.55
N ARG A 309 -14.01 -13.53 -12.50
CA ARG A 309 -12.69 -12.91 -12.43
C ARG A 309 -11.61 -13.97 -12.23
N ARG A 310 -11.33 -14.71 -13.28
CA ARG A 310 -10.31 -15.75 -13.28
C ARG A 310 -8.94 -15.17 -12.97
N PRO A 311 -8.08 -15.89 -12.21
CA PRO A 311 -6.68 -15.54 -12.09
C PRO A 311 -6.08 -15.41 -13.49
N GLY A 312 -5.44 -14.27 -13.79
CA GLY A 312 -4.76 -14.06 -15.06
C GLY A 312 -5.59 -13.44 -16.21
N THR A 313 -6.82 -13.01 -15.97
CA THR A 313 -7.65 -12.33 -16.98
C THR A 313 -7.73 -10.81 -16.83
N ASP A 314 -6.91 -10.20 -15.97
CA ASP A 314 -6.79 -8.74 -15.82
C ASP A 314 -5.36 -8.28 -16.05
#